data_ee6eb6982a52e3895c98688ec629667a
#
_entry.id   ee6eb6982a52e3895c98688ec629667a
#
_cell.length_a   1.000
_cell.length_b   1.000
_cell.length_c   1.000
_cell.angle_alpha   90.00
_cell.angle_beta   90.00
_cell.angle_gamma   90.00
#
_symmetry.space_group_name_H-M   'P 1'
#
loop_
_entity.id
_entity.type
_entity.pdbx_description
1 polymer ?
#
loop_
_entity_poly.entity_id
_entity_poly.type
_entity_poly.pdbx_seq_one_letter_code
_entity_poly.pdbx_strand_id
1 'polypeptide(L)'
;MLSTTQSTLLSEAAHRYAQAISEEALAYLDARGISEVTAARYSLGTIVDPIEGHQGYTGWISIPYFTALDICVGFKFRRLDDGKPKYGAPVGQKSHLYNVTATTYDSPKIVICEGEFDAIIMNETGIPAVGVPGVAAWKPFYPKLFTGFDVIYVIGDNDTREDKETNPGAEFARRVASEVVNSQIVQLPPGMDITDFYLANGKDELTNLVGGVR
;
A
#
# COMPACT_ATOMS: atom_id res chain seq x y z
N MET A 1 7.00 3.12 -20.78
CA MET A 1 8.07 3.37 -19.80
C MET A 1 8.14 4.87 -19.58
N LEU A 2 8.51 5.32 -18.38
CA LEU A 2 8.86 6.71 -18.13
C LEU A 2 10.22 7.02 -18.80
N SER A 3 10.43 8.25 -19.24
CA SER A 3 11.76 8.72 -19.63
C SER A 3 12.63 8.92 -18.38
N THR A 4 13.96 8.97 -18.54
CA THR A 4 14.89 9.27 -17.45
C THR A 4 14.54 10.60 -16.78
N THR A 5 14.25 11.64 -17.57
CA THR A 5 13.86 12.97 -17.06
C THR A 5 12.59 12.89 -16.21
N GLN A 6 11.57 12.14 -16.65
CA GLN A 6 10.35 11.95 -15.86
C GLN A 6 10.62 11.22 -14.53
N SER A 7 11.43 10.15 -14.56
CA SER A 7 11.77 9.41 -13.35
C SER A 7 12.56 10.27 -12.36
N THR A 8 13.50 11.08 -12.84
CA THR A 8 14.26 12.03 -11.99
C THR A 8 13.31 13.04 -11.35
N LEU A 9 12.42 13.66 -12.13
CA LEU A 9 11.45 14.64 -11.62
C LEU A 9 10.53 14.04 -10.54
N LEU A 10 10.04 12.80 -10.75
CA LEU A 10 9.20 12.13 -9.76
C LEU A 10 9.98 11.78 -8.49
N SER A 11 11.23 11.34 -8.61
CA SER A 11 12.07 11.02 -7.44
C SER A 11 12.42 12.28 -6.62
N GLU A 12 12.73 13.39 -7.28
CA GLU A 12 12.94 14.68 -6.63
C GLU A 12 11.66 15.19 -5.95
N ALA A 13 10.50 15.01 -6.59
CA ALA A 13 9.21 15.36 -6.01
C ALA A 13 8.90 14.50 -4.77
N ALA A 14 9.18 13.20 -4.81
CA ALA A 14 8.98 12.30 -3.66
C ALA A 14 9.80 12.76 -2.45
N HIS A 15 11.08 13.07 -2.67
CA HIS A 15 11.97 13.59 -1.63
C HIS A 15 11.47 14.93 -1.06
N ARG A 16 11.11 15.87 -1.93
CA ARG A 16 10.61 17.19 -1.51
C ARG A 16 9.30 17.09 -0.72
N TYR A 17 8.36 16.25 -1.15
CA TYR A 17 7.10 16.05 -0.43
C TYR A 17 7.32 15.38 0.93
N ALA A 18 8.22 14.39 1.00
CA ALA A 18 8.57 13.74 2.26
C ALA A 18 9.20 14.72 3.27
N GLN A 19 10.06 15.64 2.82
CA GLN A 19 10.63 16.69 3.68
C GLN A 19 9.58 17.71 4.16
N ALA A 20 8.48 17.86 3.45
CA ALA A 20 7.41 18.80 3.74
C ALA A 20 6.20 18.17 4.44
N ILE A 21 6.37 16.98 5.06
CA ILE A 21 5.27 16.32 5.77
C ILE A 21 4.72 17.24 6.87
N SER A 22 3.41 17.47 6.85
CA SER A 22 2.74 18.35 7.80
C SER A 22 2.40 17.64 9.10
N GLU A 23 2.25 18.41 10.19
CA GLU A 23 1.79 17.87 11.49
C GLU A 23 0.42 17.19 11.36
N GLU A 24 -0.48 17.73 10.54
CA GLU A 24 -1.80 17.14 10.26
C GLU A 24 -1.67 15.79 9.56
N ALA A 25 -0.76 15.67 8.59
CA ALA A 25 -0.48 14.40 7.92
C ALA A 25 0.15 13.38 8.88
N LEU A 26 1.07 13.80 9.75
CA LEU A 26 1.65 12.94 10.77
C LEU A 26 0.59 12.46 11.76
N ALA A 27 -0.28 13.35 12.26
CA ALA A 27 -1.37 12.96 13.16
C ALA A 27 -2.35 11.97 12.49
N TYR A 28 -2.66 12.19 11.19
CA TYR A 28 -3.48 11.26 10.41
C TYR A 28 -2.84 9.87 10.29
N LEU A 29 -1.53 9.80 10.03
CA LEU A 29 -0.78 8.56 9.89
C LEU A 29 -0.63 7.84 11.23
N ASP A 30 -0.35 8.58 12.31
CA ASP A 30 -0.24 8.04 13.67
C ASP A 30 -1.55 7.41 14.12
N ALA A 31 -2.69 8.06 13.86
CA ALA A 31 -4.02 7.51 14.12
C ALA A 31 -4.30 6.19 13.35
N ARG A 32 -3.48 5.86 12.35
CA ARG A 32 -3.49 4.61 11.58
C ARG A 32 -2.36 3.65 11.96
N GLY A 33 -1.61 3.95 13.04
CA GLY A 33 -0.50 3.13 13.49
C GLY A 33 0.78 3.29 12.66
N ILE A 34 0.87 4.32 11.80
CA ILE A 34 2.06 4.64 11.01
C ILE A 34 2.82 5.76 11.69
N SER A 35 3.90 5.43 12.38
CA SER A 35 4.76 6.39 13.06
C SER A 35 5.47 7.33 12.09
N GLU A 36 5.99 8.46 12.60
CA GLU A 36 6.83 9.39 11.82
C GLU A 36 8.05 8.68 11.21
N VAL A 37 8.69 7.77 11.95
CA VAL A 37 9.83 6.97 11.47
C VAL A 37 9.41 6.07 10.31
N THR A 38 8.24 5.45 10.41
CA THR A 38 7.67 4.63 9.35
C THR A 38 7.28 5.48 8.16
N ALA A 39 6.64 6.64 8.36
CA ALA A 39 6.31 7.57 7.29
C ALA A 39 7.56 8.02 6.52
N ALA A 40 8.64 8.36 7.22
CA ALA A 40 9.92 8.71 6.60
C ALA A 40 10.52 7.56 5.78
N ARG A 41 10.50 6.31 6.31
CA ARG A 41 10.98 5.11 5.60
C ARG A 41 10.28 4.88 4.27
N TYR A 42 8.98 5.14 4.20
CA TYR A 42 8.19 4.99 2.98
C TYR A 42 8.06 6.28 2.18
N SER A 43 8.82 7.33 2.54
CA SER A 43 8.81 8.64 1.89
C SER A 43 7.40 9.24 1.77
N LEU A 44 6.55 8.96 2.76
CA LEU A 44 5.25 9.63 2.85
C LEU A 44 5.48 11.10 3.15
N GLY A 45 4.68 11.98 2.56
CA GLY A 45 4.88 13.42 2.71
C GLY A 45 3.61 14.21 2.44
N THR A 46 3.73 15.53 2.44
CA THR A 46 2.63 16.45 2.09
C THR A 46 2.99 17.24 0.84
N ILE A 47 2.02 17.39 -0.06
CA ILE A 47 2.21 18.18 -1.28
C ILE A 47 2.09 19.66 -0.93
N VAL A 48 3.21 20.36 -0.76
CA VAL A 48 3.27 21.79 -0.48
C VAL A 48 3.64 22.58 -1.75
N ASP A 49 4.64 22.10 -2.50
CA ASP A 49 5.09 22.69 -3.76
C ASP A 49 4.94 21.66 -4.89
N PRO A 50 3.75 21.60 -5.53
CA PRO A 50 3.41 20.55 -6.48
C PRO A 50 4.17 20.69 -7.80
N ILE A 51 4.66 19.56 -8.34
CA ILE A 51 5.09 19.48 -9.74
C ILE A 51 3.86 19.54 -10.67
N GLU A 52 4.10 19.72 -11.98
CA GLU A 52 3.04 19.70 -12.98
C GLU A 52 2.19 18.43 -12.88
N GLY A 53 0.87 18.59 -12.88
CA GLY A 53 -0.10 17.51 -12.73
C GLY A 53 -0.44 17.15 -11.27
N HIS A 54 0.26 17.71 -10.27
CA HIS A 54 0.00 17.45 -8.85
C HIS A 54 -0.73 18.61 -8.14
N GLN A 55 -0.99 19.73 -8.82
CA GLN A 55 -1.56 20.96 -8.22
C GLN A 55 -2.91 20.72 -7.52
N GLY A 56 -3.74 19.86 -8.10
CA GLY A 56 -5.06 19.52 -7.54
C GLY A 56 -5.01 18.72 -6.23
N TYR A 57 -3.81 18.32 -5.79
CA TYR A 57 -3.59 17.52 -4.58
C TYR A 57 -2.78 18.26 -3.52
N THR A 58 -2.63 19.59 -3.64
CA THR A 58 -1.94 20.38 -2.63
C THR A 58 -2.57 20.17 -1.24
N GLY A 59 -1.74 19.94 -0.22
CA GLY A 59 -2.17 19.60 1.14
C GLY A 59 -2.50 18.13 1.39
N TRP A 60 -2.55 17.29 0.35
CA TRP A 60 -2.80 15.86 0.52
C TRP A 60 -1.51 15.10 0.90
N ILE A 61 -1.66 13.94 1.54
CA ILE A 61 -0.56 13.01 1.75
C ILE A 61 -0.14 12.44 0.40
N SER A 62 1.15 12.50 0.10
CA SER A 62 1.77 11.84 -1.04
C SER A 62 2.25 10.44 -0.63
N ILE A 63 1.93 9.45 -1.46
CA ILE A 63 2.32 8.05 -1.32
C ILE A 63 3.10 7.69 -2.59
N PRO A 64 4.43 7.77 -2.59
CA PRO A 64 5.23 7.49 -3.78
C PRO A 64 5.34 5.99 -4.03
N TYR A 65 5.40 5.62 -5.30
CA TYR A 65 5.65 4.25 -5.74
C TYR A 65 7.06 4.14 -6.29
N PHE A 66 7.83 3.26 -5.71
CA PHE A 66 9.21 3.01 -6.11
C PHE A 66 9.36 1.66 -6.83
N THR A 67 10.31 1.59 -7.74
CA THR A 67 10.83 0.32 -8.26
C THR A 67 11.73 -0.35 -7.21
N ALA A 68 12.13 -1.61 -7.45
CA ALA A 68 13.14 -2.29 -6.61
C ALA A 68 14.53 -1.63 -6.66
N LEU A 69 14.76 -0.67 -7.55
CA LEU A 69 15.98 0.15 -7.64
C LEU A 69 15.80 1.56 -7.07
N ASP A 70 14.78 1.75 -6.24
CA ASP A 70 14.47 3.02 -5.57
C ASP A 70 14.21 4.21 -6.52
N ILE A 71 13.67 3.92 -7.72
CA ILE A 71 13.27 4.93 -8.68
C ILE A 71 11.77 5.19 -8.55
N CYS A 72 11.37 6.43 -8.27
CA CYS A 72 9.96 6.78 -8.21
C CYS A 72 9.30 6.70 -9.60
N VAL A 73 8.18 6.00 -9.68
CA VAL A 73 7.43 5.75 -10.93
C VAL A 73 6.01 6.29 -10.91
N GLY A 74 5.61 6.89 -9.81
CA GLY A 74 4.30 7.50 -9.67
C GLY A 74 3.90 7.78 -8.23
N PHE A 75 2.70 8.29 -8.07
CA PHE A 75 2.14 8.66 -6.78
C PHE A 75 0.68 8.25 -6.65
N LYS A 76 0.26 7.95 -5.44
CA LYS A 76 -1.12 8.04 -5.01
C LYS A 76 -1.21 9.12 -3.95
N PHE A 77 -2.32 9.79 -3.89
CA PHE A 77 -2.55 10.88 -2.96
C PHE A 77 -3.71 10.54 -2.05
N ARG A 78 -3.55 10.80 -0.76
CA ARG A 78 -4.61 10.62 0.24
C ARG A 78 -5.05 11.96 0.78
N ARG A 79 -6.35 12.23 0.69
CA ARG A 79 -6.99 13.39 1.28
C ARG A 79 -7.00 13.31 2.80
N LEU A 80 -6.77 14.42 3.48
CA LEU A 80 -6.80 14.51 4.94
C LEU A 80 -8.20 14.79 5.48
N ASP A 81 -9.00 15.53 4.72
CA ASP A 81 -10.39 15.83 5.07
C ASP A 81 -11.37 14.72 4.66
N ASP A 82 -12.66 14.87 5.02
CA ASP A 82 -13.73 13.93 4.69
C ASP A 82 -14.27 14.07 3.27
N GLY A 83 -13.61 14.87 2.43
CA GLY A 83 -14.02 15.08 1.05
C GLY A 83 -13.89 13.84 0.17
N LYS A 84 -14.58 13.85 -0.96
CA LYS A 84 -14.52 12.78 -1.96
C LYS A 84 -13.93 13.30 -3.26
N PRO A 85 -13.15 12.50 -3.99
CA PRO A 85 -12.68 11.14 -3.63
C PRO A 85 -11.65 11.19 -2.50
N LYS A 86 -11.58 10.10 -1.70
CA LYS A 86 -10.60 9.95 -0.62
C LYS A 86 -9.17 9.79 -1.13
N TYR A 87 -9.01 9.22 -2.32
CA TYR A 87 -7.74 8.99 -3.00
C TYR A 87 -7.72 9.63 -4.37
N GLY A 88 -6.55 10.05 -4.81
CA GLY A 88 -6.31 10.56 -6.15
C GLY A 88 -4.98 10.05 -6.71
N ALA A 89 -4.81 10.20 -8.02
CA ALA A 89 -3.57 9.94 -8.73
C ALA A 89 -3.47 10.86 -9.96
N PRO A 90 -2.27 11.17 -10.44
CA PRO A 90 -2.10 11.96 -11.66
C PRO A 90 -2.80 11.31 -12.86
N VAL A 91 -3.40 12.14 -13.71
CA VAL A 91 -4.10 11.68 -14.91
C VAL A 91 -3.12 10.95 -15.83
N GLY A 92 -3.51 9.77 -16.33
CA GLY A 92 -2.70 8.96 -17.24
C GLY A 92 -1.59 8.16 -16.57
N GLN A 93 -1.43 8.25 -15.25
CA GLN A 93 -0.47 7.44 -14.53
C GLN A 93 -0.87 5.95 -14.59
N LYS A 94 0.13 5.11 -14.86
CA LYS A 94 -0.07 3.65 -14.81
C LYS A 94 -0.07 3.16 -13.37
N SER A 95 -0.96 2.21 -13.07
CA SER A 95 -0.95 1.53 -11.77
C SER A 95 0.26 0.61 -11.65
N HIS A 96 0.87 0.62 -10.47
CA HIS A 96 1.98 -0.24 -10.07
C HIS A 96 1.64 -0.96 -8.75
N LEU A 97 2.34 -2.06 -8.43
CA LEU A 97 2.32 -2.59 -7.08
C LEU A 97 3.01 -1.61 -6.15
N TYR A 98 2.42 -1.36 -5.00
CA TYR A 98 3.05 -0.59 -3.94
C TYR A 98 4.08 -1.46 -3.21
N ASN A 99 5.21 -0.84 -2.84
CA ASN A 99 6.30 -1.50 -2.13
C ASN A 99 6.82 -2.78 -2.85
N VAL A 100 6.95 -2.72 -4.18
CA VAL A 100 7.43 -3.86 -4.97
C VAL A 100 8.81 -4.35 -4.52
N THR A 101 9.60 -3.52 -3.86
CA THR A 101 10.90 -3.89 -3.26
C THR A 101 10.77 -5.06 -2.27
N ALA A 102 9.64 -5.20 -1.59
CA ALA A 102 9.39 -6.33 -0.70
C ALA A 102 9.49 -7.70 -1.40
N THR A 103 9.29 -7.75 -2.72
CA THR A 103 9.44 -8.99 -3.50
C THR A 103 10.90 -9.43 -3.67
N THR A 104 11.86 -8.60 -3.28
CA THR A 104 13.31 -8.89 -3.36
C THR A 104 13.92 -9.29 -2.02
N TYR A 105 13.12 -9.31 -0.95
CA TYR A 105 13.62 -9.66 0.38
C TYR A 105 13.81 -11.17 0.51
N ASP A 106 14.87 -11.55 1.22
CA ASP A 106 15.12 -12.95 1.59
C ASP A 106 14.15 -13.34 2.72
N SER A 107 13.01 -13.85 2.33
CA SER A 107 11.93 -14.28 3.22
C SER A 107 11.18 -15.45 2.60
N PRO A 108 10.80 -16.49 3.38
CA PRO A 108 9.95 -17.56 2.89
C PRO A 108 8.48 -17.11 2.67
N LYS A 109 8.11 -15.96 3.22
CA LYS A 109 6.72 -15.49 3.22
C LYS A 109 6.62 -14.08 2.68
N ILE A 110 5.48 -13.77 2.05
CA ILE A 110 5.11 -12.41 1.65
C ILE A 110 3.60 -12.24 1.77
N VAL A 111 3.15 -11.01 2.01
CA VAL A 111 1.73 -10.66 2.04
C VAL A 111 1.37 -9.78 0.84
N ILE A 112 0.22 -10.03 0.24
CA ILE A 112 -0.41 -9.19 -0.76
C ILE A 112 -1.64 -8.54 -0.12
N CYS A 113 -1.61 -7.21 0.05
CA CYS A 113 -2.67 -6.41 0.65
C CYS A 113 -3.47 -5.65 -0.42
N GLU A 114 -4.67 -5.20 -0.09
CA GLU A 114 -5.50 -4.39 -0.98
C GLU A 114 -5.08 -2.92 -1.04
N GLY A 115 -4.43 -2.40 0.03
CA GLY A 115 -4.06 -0.99 0.17
C GLY A 115 -2.58 -0.72 0.44
N GLU A 116 -2.19 0.55 0.27
CA GLU A 116 -0.82 1.00 0.52
C GLU A 116 -0.50 1.03 2.01
N PHE A 117 -1.41 1.58 2.83
CA PHE A 117 -1.21 1.66 4.27
C PHE A 117 -1.20 0.29 4.92
N ASP A 118 -2.04 -0.64 4.43
CA ASP A 118 -2.06 -2.02 4.90
C ASP A 118 -0.74 -2.73 4.63
N ALA A 119 -0.16 -2.50 3.45
CA ALA A 119 1.17 -3.02 3.13
C ALA A 119 2.26 -2.41 4.03
N ILE A 120 2.19 -1.12 4.37
CA ILE A 120 3.11 -0.48 5.31
C ILE A 120 2.99 -1.12 6.69
N ILE A 121 1.77 -1.22 7.23
CA ILE A 121 1.49 -1.81 8.55
C ILE A 121 1.97 -3.27 8.60
N MET A 122 1.68 -4.05 7.57
CA MET A 122 2.13 -5.44 7.51
C MET A 122 3.66 -5.55 7.50
N ASN A 123 4.37 -4.68 6.76
CA ASN A 123 5.84 -4.66 6.78
C ASN A 123 6.42 -4.33 8.16
N GLU A 124 5.73 -3.50 8.97
CA GLU A 124 6.17 -3.21 10.35
C GLU A 124 6.10 -4.44 11.27
N THR A 125 5.38 -5.49 10.90
CA THR A 125 5.41 -6.78 11.59
C THR A 125 6.72 -7.56 11.35
N GLY A 126 7.49 -7.19 10.34
CA GLY A 126 8.70 -7.88 9.88
C GLY A 126 8.43 -8.89 8.76
N ILE A 127 7.19 -9.00 8.28
CA ILE A 127 6.82 -9.86 7.15
C ILE A 127 6.68 -8.97 5.90
N PRO A 128 7.44 -9.24 4.82
CA PRO A 128 7.35 -8.46 3.58
C PRO A 128 5.92 -8.37 3.07
N ALA A 129 5.51 -7.18 2.62
CA ALA A 129 4.19 -7.01 2.04
C ALA A 129 4.19 -6.01 0.89
N VAL A 130 3.32 -6.26 -0.09
CA VAL A 130 3.03 -5.37 -1.22
C VAL A 130 1.56 -4.95 -1.18
N GLY A 131 1.27 -3.74 -1.66
CA GLY A 131 -0.09 -3.24 -1.81
C GLY A 131 -0.55 -3.24 -3.26
N VAL A 132 -1.80 -3.64 -3.50
CA VAL A 132 -2.46 -3.52 -4.81
C VAL A 132 -3.37 -2.30 -4.77
N PRO A 133 -3.15 -1.26 -5.59
CA PRO A 133 -3.91 0.00 -5.50
C PRO A 133 -5.33 -0.13 -6.08
N GLY A 134 -6.13 -0.98 -5.48
CA GLY A 134 -7.48 -1.34 -5.91
C GLY A 134 -7.53 -2.57 -6.82
N VAL A 135 -8.64 -3.28 -6.77
CA VAL A 135 -8.86 -4.59 -7.42
C VAL A 135 -8.55 -4.60 -8.93
N ALA A 136 -8.87 -3.50 -9.62
CA ALA A 136 -8.62 -3.36 -11.06
C ALA A 136 -7.14 -3.20 -11.43
N ALA A 137 -6.27 -2.91 -10.46
CA ALA A 137 -4.84 -2.70 -10.69
C ALA A 137 -4.02 -3.99 -10.78
N TRP A 138 -4.60 -5.13 -10.39
CA TRP A 138 -3.94 -6.44 -10.51
C TRP A 138 -3.70 -6.80 -11.99
N LYS A 139 -2.46 -7.17 -12.32
CA LYS A 139 -2.05 -7.46 -13.69
C LYS A 139 -1.62 -8.91 -13.87
N PRO A 140 -1.85 -9.52 -15.05
CA PRO A 140 -1.55 -10.93 -15.31
C PRO A 140 -0.08 -11.35 -15.15
N PHE A 141 0.86 -10.39 -15.15
CA PHE A 141 2.28 -10.68 -14.97
C PHE A 141 2.75 -10.60 -13.51
N TYR A 142 1.94 -10.03 -12.59
CA TYR A 142 2.32 -9.91 -11.18
C TYR A 142 2.55 -11.25 -10.47
N PRO A 143 1.84 -12.35 -10.76
CA PRO A 143 2.11 -13.64 -10.13
C PRO A 143 3.57 -14.08 -10.22
N LYS A 144 4.27 -13.69 -11.29
CA LYS A 144 5.70 -14.04 -11.47
C LYS A 144 6.63 -13.41 -10.44
N LEU A 145 6.22 -12.32 -9.79
CA LEU A 145 7.01 -11.65 -8.75
C LEU A 145 7.06 -12.46 -7.45
N PHE A 146 6.16 -13.43 -7.29
CA PHE A 146 5.97 -14.17 -6.05
C PHE A 146 6.49 -15.61 -6.11
N THR A 147 7.11 -16.01 -7.23
CA THR A 147 7.54 -17.42 -7.44
C THR A 147 8.66 -17.90 -6.51
N GLY A 148 9.35 -16.98 -5.82
CA GLY A 148 10.42 -17.32 -4.89
C GLY A 148 9.97 -17.52 -3.45
N PHE A 149 8.68 -17.31 -3.13
CA PHE A 149 8.16 -17.45 -1.77
C PHE A 149 7.50 -18.80 -1.56
N ASP A 150 7.73 -19.38 -0.37
CA ASP A 150 7.12 -20.67 0.02
C ASP A 150 5.62 -20.49 0.30
N VAL A 151 5.24 -19.36 0.92
CA VAL A 151 3.85 -19.03 1.26
C VAL A 151 3.56 -17.57 0.93
N ILE A 152 2.47 -17.35 0.21
CA ILE A 152 1.96 -16.01 -0.11
C ILE A 152 0.60 -15.85 0.57
N TYR A 153 0.49 -14.92 1.50
CA TYR A 153 -0.77 -14.58 2.12
C TYR A 153 -1.46 -13.47 1.33
N VAL A 154 -2.75 -13.64 1.06
CA VAL A 154 -3.56 -12.62 0.38
C VAL A 154 -4.62 -12.13 1.35
N ILE A 155 -4.61 -10.84 1.64
CA ILE A 155 -5.52 -10.19 2.59
C ILE A 155 -6.25 -9.07 1.86
N GLY A 156 -7.56 -9.21 1.73
CA GLY A 156 -8.45 -8.16 1.27
C GLY A 156 -9.24 -7.57 2.43
N ASP A 157 -9.72 -6.35 2.25
CA ASP A 157 -10.60 -5.68 3.22
C ASP A 157 -11.87 -6.51 3.42
N ASN A 158 -12.33 -6.64 4.66
CA ASN A 158 -13.58 -7.34 4.95
C ASN A 158 -14.73 -6.36 5.19
N ASP A 159 -14.99 -5.52 4.20
CA ASP A 159 -16.05 -4.51 4.18
C ASP A 159 -17.46 -5.16 4.09
N THR A 160 -17.81 -6.03 5.04
CA THR A 160 -19.18 -6.54 5.15
C THR A 160 -20.09 -5.43 5.67
N ARG A 161 -20.72 -4.72 4.75
CA ARG A 161 -21.89 -3.90 5.07
C ARG A 161 -23.14 -4.76 4.90
N GLU A 162 -24.04 -4.72 5.87
CA GLU A 162 -25.30 -5.48 5.85
C GLU A 162 -26.16 -5.23 4.60
N ASP A 163 -25.87 -4.15 3.85
CA ASP A 163 -26.60 -3.72 2.65
C ASP A 163 -25.91 -4.10 1.32
N LYS A 164 -24.78 -4.81 1.34
CA LYS A 164 -24.07 -5.24 0.12
C LYS A 164 -24.05 -6.76 -0.02
N GLU A 165 -24.64 -7.25 -1.12
CA GLU A 165 -24.54 -8.66 -1.53
C GLU A 165 -23.11 -9.09 -1.90
N THR A 166 -22.19 -8.14 -2.10
CA THR A 166 -20.80 -8.41 -2.52
C THR A 166 -19.79 -7.83 -1.55
N ASN A 167 -18.74 -8.61 -1.26
CA ASN A 167 -17.56 -8.16 -0.52
C ASN A 167 -16.39 -7.99 -1.50
N PRO A 168 -16.08 -6.75 -1.95
CA PRO A 168 -15.04 -6.49 -2.95
C PRO A 168 -13.65 -6.98 -2.51
N GLY A 169 -13.29 -6.85 -1.23
CA GLY A 169 -12.01 -7.34 -0.72
C GLY A 169 -11.93 -8.88 -0.73
N ALA A 170 -13.02 -9.58 -0.43
CA ALA A 170 -13.05 -11.04 -0.58
C ALA A 170 -12.99 -11.47 -2.07
N GLU A 171 -13.56 -10.71 -2.99
CA GLU A 171 -13.44 -10.95 -4.43
C GLU A 171 -12.01 -10.70 -4.90
N PHE A 172 -11.38 -9.62 -4.44
CA PHE A 172 -9.98 -9.34 -4.67
C PHE A 172 -9.10 -10.49 -4.19
N ALA A 173 -9.25 -10.92 -2.94
CA ALA A 173 -8.44 -12.00 -2.37
C ALA A 173 -8.61 -13.31 -3.16
N ARG A 174 -9.84 -13.68 -3.53
CA ARG A 174 -10.10 -14.88 -4.34
C ARG A 174 -9.46 -14.78 -5.72
N ARG A 175 -9.58 -13.64 -6.39
CA ARG A 175 -8.99 -13.40 -7.71
C ARG A 175 -7.47 -13.54 -7.66
N VAL A 176 -6.81 -12.82 -6.75
CA VAL A 176 -5.34 -12.87 -6.60
C VAL A 176 -4.87 -14.28 -6.27
N ALA A 177 -5.51 -14.93 -5.29
CA ALA A 177 -5.16 -16.29 -4.89
C ALA A 177 -5.36 -17.32 -6.00
N SER A 178 -6.32 -17.13 -6.91
CA SER A 178 -6.50 -18.03 -8.05
C SER A 178 -5.37 -17.96 -9.09
N GLU A 179 -4.60 -16.86 -9.11
CA GLU A 179 -3.53 -16.61 -10.08
C GLU A 179 -2.13 -16.82 -9.47
N VAL A 180 -1.99 -16.78 -8.14
CA VAL A 180 -0.71 -16.89 -7.42
C VAL A 180 -0.56 -18.27 -6.80
N VAL A 181 0.47 -19.02 -7.22
CA VAL A 181 0.78 -20.35 -6.67
C VAL A 181 1.24 -20.21 -5.21
N ASN A 182 0.96 -21.21 -4.37
CA ASN A 182 1.26 -21.23 -2.94
C ASN A 182 0.58 -20.11 -2.13
N SER A 183 -0.47 -19.51 -2.66
CA SER A 183 -1.20 -18.48 -1.95
C SER A 183 -2.24 -19.05 -0.98
N GLN A 184 -2.45 -18.34 0.11
CA GLN A 184 -3.45 -18.60 1.14
C GLN A 184 -4.23 -17.32 1.42
N ILE A 185 -5.56 -17.39 1.40
CA ILE A 185 -6.40 -16.27 1.76
C ILE A 185 -6.48 -16.20 3.29
N VAL A 186 -6.16 -15.04 3.84
CA VAL A 186 -6.40 -14.71 5.24
C VAL A 186 -7.60 -13.81 5.33
N GLN A 187 -8.62 -14.24 6.07
CA GLN A 187 -9.85 -13.49 6.25
C GLN A 187 -9.80 -12.71 7.56
N LEU A 188 -9.95 -11.39 7.46
CA LEU A 188 -10.09 -10.50 8.61
C LEU A 188 -11.50 -10.61 9.22
N PRO A 189 -11.69 -10.20 10.48
CA PRO A 189 -13.02 -10.06 11.05
C PRO A 189 -13.90 -9.12 10.22
N PRO A 190 -15.24 -9.29 10.26
CA PRO A 190 -16.16 -8.43 9.55
C PRO A 190 -15.98 -6.94 9.85
N GLY A 191 -15.96 -6.11 8.83
CA GLY A 191 -15.85 -4.65 8.93
C GLY A 191 -14.43 -4.12 9.16
N MET A 192 -13.39 -4.96 9.06
CA MET A 192 -12.00 -4.58 9.31
C MET A 192 -11.15 -4.66 8.04
N ASP A 193 -10.24 -3.70 7.90
CA ASP A 193 -9.02 -3.80 7.10
C ASP A 193 -7.81 -4.20 8.00
N ILE A 194 -6.61 -4.30 7.42
CA ILE A 194 -5.39 -4.63 8.17
C ILE A 194 -5.08 -3.55 9.21
N THR A 195 -5.28 -2.29 8.86
CA THR A 195 -5.06 -1.15 9.75
C THR A 195 -5.99 -1.24 10.97
N ASP A 196 -7.28 -1.48 10.75
CA ASP A 196 -8.27 -1.63 11.83
C ASP A 196 -7.93 -2.81 12.75
N PHE A 197 -7.55 -3.95 12.15
CA PHE A 197 -7.15 -5.13 12.90
C PHE A 197 -5.91 -4.88 13.78
N TYR A 198 -4.90 -4.22 13.20
CA TYR A 198 -3.67 -3.85 13.90
C TYR A 198 -3.94 -2.92 15.07
N LEU A 199 -4.76 -1.89 14.89
CA LEU A 199 -5.11 -0.94 15.95
C LEU A 199 -5.89 -1.60 17.08
N ALA A 200 -6.74 -2.57 16.77
CA ALA A 200 -7.55 -3.26 17.77
C ALA A 200 -6.78 -4.34 18.53
N ASN A 201 -5.84 -5.05 17.90
CA ASN A 201 -5.25 -6.29 18.44
C ASN A 201 -3.72 -6.20 18.59
N GLY A 202 -3.08 -5.23 17.97
CA GLY A 202 -1.63 -5.03 18.04
C GLY A 202 -0.82 -5.87 17.05
N LYS A 203 0.48 -5.63 17.07
CA LYS A 203 1.46 -6.20 16.14
C LYS A 203 1.53 -7.73 16.20
N ASP A 204 1.54 -8.29 17.41
CA ASP A 204 1.75 -9.73 17.60
C ASP A 204 0.57 -10.53 17.03
N GLU A 205 -0.65 -10.08 17.26
CA GLU A 205 -1.84 -10.74 16.73
C GLU A 205 -1.92 -10.63 15.20
N LEU A 206 -1.55 -9.47 14.62
CA LEU A 206 -1.44 -9.33 13.17
C LEU A 206 -0.39 -10.27 12.59
N THR A 207 0.76 -10.43 13.27
CA THR A 207 1.81 -11.37 12.87
C THR A 207 1.33 -12.82 12.94
N ASN A 208 0.55 -13.16 13.97
CA ASN A 208 0.00 -14.52 14.16
C ASN A 208 -0.97 -14.90 13.03
N LEU A 209 -1.74 -13.96 12.49
CA LEU A 209 -2.66 -14.20 11.37
C LEU A 209 -1.95 -14.78 10.14
N VAL A 210 -0.71 -14.40 9.90
CA VAL A 210 0.11 -14.86 8.76
C VAL A 210 1.17 -15.87 9.20
N GLY A 211 0.85 -16.69 10.20
CA GLY A 211 1.63 -17.83 10.65
C GLY A 211 2.90 -17.48 11.42
N GLY A 212 2.95 -16.31 12.07
CA GLY A 212 4.07 -15.88 12.91
C GLY A 212 5.42 -15.77 12.20
N VAL A 213 6.40 -15.18 12.87
CA VAL A 213 7.81 -15.27 12.48
C VAL A 213 8.37 -16.53 13.13
N ARG A 214 8.76 -17.54 12.35
CA ARG A 214 9.54 -18.70 12.84
C ARG A 214 11.00 -18.44 12.67
#